data_9b1ad4648c67108d0473339d9f30ddeb
#
_entry.id   9b1ad4648c67108d0473339d9f30ddeb
#
_cell.length_a   1.000
_cell.length_b   1.000
_cell.length_c   1.000
_cell.angle_alpha   90.00
_cell.angle_beta   90.00
_cell.angle_gamma   90.00
#
_symmetry.space_group_name_H-M   'P 1'
#
loop_
_entity.id
_entity.type
_entity.pdbx_description
1 polymer ?
#
loop_
_entity_poly.entity_id
_entity_poly.type
_entity_poly.pdbx_seq_one_letter_code
_entity_poly.pdbx_strand_id
1 'polypeptide(L)'
;MFECNDCLMQGFEQMNRQLTDAEALAGHLVPAGSMFAFLAAHRAELFPDAGYADLFAPPGVGRPSLPATRMAAVLTLQVLHDYSDRETAEAVRFDVRWKVAIGASLDDPGYDPSSLVYWRNRIARSERPHRISDAVSKVVRETGVLKGRRRRAVDSTILADAVATRTP
;
A
#
# COMPACT_ATOMS: atom_id res chain seq x y z
N MET A 1 11.60 28.91 -15.54
CA MET A 1 11.16 27.60 -16.08
C MET A 1 11.42 26.59 -14.96
N PHE A 2 10.41 26.32 -14.14
CA PHE A 2 10.54 25.36 -13.04
C PHE A 2 10.39 23.97 -13.64
N GLU A 3 11.48 23.22 -13.70
CA GLU A 3 11.42 21.79 -13.99
C GLU A 3 10.73 21.11 -12.81
N CYS A 4 9.45 20.85 -12.97
CA CYS A 4 8.68 20.04 -12.02
C CYS A 4 9.09 18.58 -12.18
N ASN A 5 10.18 18.18 -11.52
CA ASN A 5 10.66 16.79 -11.50
C ASN A 5 9.66 15.84 -10.80
N ASP A 6 8.60 16.38 -10.19
CA ASP A 6 7.57 15.65 -9.45
C ASP A 6 6.19 15.61 -10.13
N CYS A 7 6.05 16.10 -11.37
CA CYS A 7 4.79 16.05 -12.09
C CYS A 7 4.51 14.65 -12.62
N LEU A 8 3.80 13.85 -11.83
CA LEU A 8 3.28 12.55 -12.26
C LEU A 8 1.77 12.64 -12.49
N MET A 9 1.32 12.13 -13.64
CA MET A 9 -0.09 11.86 -13.88
C MET A 9 -0.53 10.63 -13.08
N GLN A 10 -1.81 10.60 -12.72
CA GLN A 10 -2.42 9.39 -12.17
C GLN A 10 -2.36 8.25 -13.20
N GLY A 11 -1.75 7.13 -12.82
CA GLY A 11 -1.79 5.90 -13.61
C GLY A 11 -3.03 5.09 -13.25
N PHE A 12 -3.63 4.47 -14.24
CA PHE A 12 -4.77 3.57 -14.07
C PHE A 12 -4.39 2.14 -14.37
N GLU A 13 -5.10 1.20 -13.78
CA GLU A 13 -4.91 -0.20 -14.07
C GLU A 13 -5.32 -0.54 -15.51
N GLN A 14 -4.49 -1.34 -16.19
CA GLN A 14 -4.83 -1.81 -17.53
C GLN A 14 -5.84 -2.97 -17.42
N MET A 15 -6.97 -2.81 -18.08
CA MET A 15 -8.05 -3.81 -18.08
C MET A 15 -7.75 -5.08 -18.90
N ASN A 16 -6.70 -5.09 -19.71
CA ASN A 16 -6.41 -6.17 -20.67
C ASN A 16 -5.31 -7.13 -20.16
N ARG A 17 -5.56 -7.80 -19.01
CA ARG A 17 -4.61 -8.71 -18.37
C ARG A 17 -5.09 -10.18 -18.37
N GLN A 18 -6.05 -10.54 -19.20
CA GLN A 18 -6.78 -11.81 -19.11
C GLN A 18 -5.90 -13.07 -19.10
N LEU A 19 -4.72 -13.06 -19.75
CA LEU A 19 -3.85 -14.25 -19.83
C LEU A 19 -2.89 -14.43 -18.66
N THR A 20 -2.56 -13.37 -17.93
CA THR A 20 -1.58 -13.40 -16.82
C THR A 20 -2.14 -12.83 -15.53
N ASP A 21 -3.45 -12.58 -15.44
CA ASP A 21 -4.10 -12.07 -14.25
C ASP A 21 -3.94 -13.04 -13.08
N ALA A 22 -3.28 -12.57 -12.00
CA ALA A 22 -3.00 -13.42 -10.85
C ALA A 22 -4.28 -13.87 -10.13
N GLU A 23 -5.32 -13.04 -10.09
CA GLU A 23 -6.59 -13.40 -9.44
C GLU A 23 -7.31 -14.50 -10.23
N ALA A 24 -7.38 -14.37 -11.56
CA ALA A 24 -8.02 -15.36 -12.42
C ALA A 24 -7.29 -16.72 -12.39
N LEU A 25 -5.95 -16.70 -12.38
CA LEU A 25 -5.15 -17.92 -12.46
C LEU A 25 -4.88 -18.58 -11.10
N ALA A 26 -4.68 -17.80 -10.06
CA ALA A 26 -4.20 -18.26 -8.76
C ALA A 26 -5.06 -17.82 -7.58
N GLY A 27 -6.17 -17.11 -7.80
CA GLY A 27 -7.07 -16.67 -6.73
C GLY A 27 -7.59 -17.82 -5.87
N HIS A 28 -7.81 -18.99 -6.48
CA HIS A 28 -8.24 -20.20 -5.78
C HIS A 28 -7.22 -20.74 -4.76
N LEU A 29 -5.94 -20.35 -4.86
CA LEU A 29 -4.88 -20.73 -3.92
C LEU A 29 -4.86 -19.82 -2.68
N VAL A 30 -5.53 -18.68 -2.74
CA VAL A 30 -5.56 -17.72 -1.61
C VAL A 30 -6.59 -18.19 -0.58
N PRO A 31 -6.19 -18.38 0.70
CA PRO A 31 -7.12 -18.87 1.72
C PRO A 31 -8.33 -17.95 1.88
N ALA A 32 -9.52 -18.52 1.84
CA ALA A 32 -10.76 -17.78 2.10
C ALA A 32 -10.74 -17.12 3.47
N GLY A 33 -11.25 -15.88 3.58
CA GLY A 33 -11.26 -15.11 4.84
C GLY A 33 -9.90 -14.52 5.23
N SER A 34 -8.85 -14.74 4.44
CA SER A 34 -7.56 -14.07 4.65
C SER A 34 -7.62 -12.60 4.27
N MET A 35 -6.65 -11.81 4.78
CA MET A 35 -6.51 -10.40 4.39
C MET A 35 -6.25 -10.23 2.87
N PHE A 36 -5.61 -11.21 2.25
CA PHE A 36 -5.35 -11.21 0.81
C PHE A 36 -6.64 -11.39 0.00
N ALA A 37 -7.47 -12.34 0.38
CA ALA A 37 -8.78 -12.56 -0.26
C ALA A 37 -9.70 -11.36 -0.05
N PHE A 38 -9.69 -10.76 1.16
CA PHE A 38 -10.46 -9.56 1.45
C PHE A 38 -10.03 -8.38 0.58
N LEU A 39 -8.72 -8.14 0.47
CA LEU A 39 -8.20 -7.06 -0.38
C LEU A 39 -8.49 -7.31 -1.85
N ALA A 40 -8.36 -8.53 -2.35
CA ALA A 40 -8.69 -8.86 -3.74
C ALA A 40 -10.16 -8.49 -4.05
N ALA A 41 -11.09 -8.88 -3.17
CA ALA A 41 -12.52 -8.64 -3.36
C ALA A 41 -12.93 -7.16 -3.21
N HIS A 42 -12.26 -6.41 -2.32
CA HIS A 42 -12.70 -5.05 -1.91
C HIS A 42 -11.72 -3.94 -2.28
N ARG A 43 -10.66 -4.23 -3.04
CA ARG A 43 -9.61 -3.27 -3.39
C ARG A 43 -10.16 -1.97 -4.00
N ALA A 44 -11.09 -2.09 -4.94
CA ALA A 44 -11.67 -0.93 -5.62
C ALA A 44 -12.51 -0.05 -4.68
N GLU A 45 -13.19 -0.65 -3.70
CA GLU A 45 -13.97 0.09 -2.69
C GLU A 45 -13.07 0.75 -1.63
N LEU A 46 -12.00 0.05 -1.23
CA LEU A 46 -11.07 0.54 -0.21
C LEU A 46 -10.22 1.70 -0.74
N PHE A 47 -9.84 1.62 -2.00
CA PHE A 47 -8.89 2.52 -2.64
C PHE A 47 -9.44 3.08 -3.97
N PRO A 48 -10.58 3.81 -3.95
CA PRO A 48 -11.12 4.38 -5.17
C PRO A 48 -10.14 5.40 -5.75
N ASP A 49 -9.94 5.39 -7.07
CA ASP A 49 -9.00 6.28 -7.77
C ASP A 49 -9.26 7.76 -7.46
N ALA A 50 -10.53 8.16 -7.37
CA ALA A 50 -10.92 9.52 -6.98
C ALA A 50 -10.41 9.93 -5.60
N GLY A 51 -10.20 8.97 -4.69
CA GLY A 51 -9.64 9.19 -3.35
C GLY A 51 -8.15 9.54 -3.35
N TYR A 52 -7.48 9.47 -4.49
CA TYR A 52 -6.04 9.73 -4.65
C TYR A 52 -5.75 10.82 -5.68
N ALA A 53 -6.76 11.45 -6.27
CA ALA A 53 -6.59 12.48 -7.29
C ALA A 53 -5.74 13.68 -6.80
N ASP A 54 -5.83 14.01 -5.51
CA ASP A 54 -5.05 15.06 -4.84
C ASP A 54 -3.53 14.80 -4.85
N LEU A 55 -3.12 13.56 -5.13
CA LEU A 55 -1.71 13.19 -5.21
C LEU A 55 -1.07 13.52 -6.57
N PHE A 56 -1.85 13.88 -7.58
CA PHE A 56 -1.36 13.92 -8.95
C PHE A 56 -1.55 15.30 -9.61
N ALA A 57 -0.70 15.57 -10.60
CA ALA A 57 -0.90 16.71 -11.49
C ALA A 57 -2.16 16.51 -12.35
N PRO A 58 -2.72 17.60 -12.91
CA PRO A 58 -3.83 17.50 -13.85
C PRO A 58 -3.55 16.55 -15.00
N PRO A 59 -4.60 15.91 -15.57
CA PRO A 59 -4.44 15.01 -16.71
C PRO A 59 -3.67 15.67 -17.88
N GLY A 60 -2.75 14.92 -18.48
CA GLY A 60 -1.91 15.40 -19.58
C GLY A 60 -0.62 16.08 -19.16
N VAL A 61 -0.37 16.24 -17.86
CA VAL A 61 0.87 16.84 -17.34
C VAL A 61 1.73 15.78 -16.66
N GLY A 62 2.86 15.45 -17.25
CA GLY A 62 3.85 14.54 -16.68
C GLY A 62 3.71 13.08 -17.14
N ARG A 63 4.54 12.20 -16.56
CA ARG A 63 4.56 10.78 -16.84
C ARG A 63 3.48 10.05 -16.01
N PRO A 64 2.81 9.01 -16.56
CA PRO A 64 1.92 8.16 -15.77
C PRO A 64 2.67 7.49 -14.60
N SER A 65 2.11 7.57 -13.41
CA SER A 65 2.62 6.89 -12.23
C SER A 65 2.11 5.44 -12.15
N LEU A 66 2.59 4.70 -11.14
CA LEU A 66 1.95 3.45 -10.76
C LEU A 66 0.50 3.73 -10.30
N PRO A 67 -0.46 2.81 -10.55
CA PRO A 67 -1.83 2.96 -10.11
C PRO A 67 -1.93 3.16 -8.59
N ALA A 68 -2.64 4.19 -8.17
CA ALA A 68 -2.78 4.55 -6.75
C ALA A 68 -3.46 3.45 -5.94
N THR A 69 -4.48 2.84 -6.49
CA THR A 69 -5.22 1.70 -5.92
C THR A 69 -4.28 0.55 -5.56
N ARG A 70 -3.36 0.21 -6.48
CA ARG A 70 -2.38 -0.85 -6.26
C ARG A 70 -1.38 -0.49 -5.19
N MET A 71 -0.81 0.72 -5.24
CA MET A 71 0.17 1.17 -4.26
C MET A 71 -0.41 1.29 -2.86
N ALA A 72 -1.66 1.72 -2.74
CA ALA A 72 -2.37 1.76 -1.47
C ALA A 72 -2.59 0.36 -0.88
N ALA A 73 -2.93 -0.63 -1.71
CA ALA A 73 -3.04 -2.03 -1.30
C ALA A 73 -1.69 -2.59 -0.83
N VAL A 74 -0.60 -2.30 -1.56
CA VAL A 74 0.78 -2.68 -1.16
C VAL A 74 1.16 -2.08 0.18
N LEU A 75 0.96 -0.78 0.39
CA LEU A 75 1.29 -0.12 1.65
C LEU A 75 0.43 -0.65 2.82
N THR A 76 -0.82 -1.00 2.55
CA THR A 76 -1.70 -1.64 3.55
C THR A 76 -1.16 -3.01 3.96
N LEU A 77 -0.79 -3.86 3.00
CA LEU A 77 -0.19 -5.15 3.27
C LEU A 77 1.16 -5.03 3.97
N GLN A 78 1.99 -4.03 3.59
CA GLN A 78 3.25 -3.74 4.26
C GLN A 78 3.06 -3.54 5.76
N VAL A 79 2.12 -2.68 6.14
CA VAL A 79 1.81 -2.41 7.56
C VAL A 79 1.27 -3.65 8.26
N LEU A 80 0.39 -4.43 7.64
CA LEU A 80 -0.21 -5.63 8.23
C LEU A 80 0.79 -6.76 8.47
N HIS A 81 1.83 -6.84 7.63
CA HIS A 81 2.91 -7.83 7.73
C HIS A 81 4.12 -7.34 8.54
N ASP A 82 4.20 -6.04 8.83
CA ASP A 82 5.37 -5.40 9.43
C ASP A 82 6.65 -5.59 8.59
N TYR A 83 6.51 -5.47 7.27
CA TYR A 83 7.60 -5.67 6.32
C TYR A 83 8.37 -4.37 6.08
N SER A 84 9.69 -4.49 5.96
CA SER A 84 10.56 -3.46 5.40
C SER A 84 10.24 -3.19 3.92
N ASP A 85 10.76 -2.10 3.37
CA ASP A 85 10.56 -1.77 1.95
C ASP A 85 11.13 -2.84 1.01
N ARG A 86 12.26 -3.47 1.38
CA ARG A 86 12.87 -4.54 0.60
C ARG A 86 12.04 -5.81 0.62
N GLU A 87 11.59 -6.25 1.80
CA GLU A 87 10.71 -7.41 1.95
C GLU A 87 9.39 -7.21 1.21
N THR A 88 8.84 -5.99 1.28
CA THR A 88 7.62 -5.63 0.54
C THR A 88 7.82 -5.73 -0.97
N ALA A 89 8.92 -5.17 -1.50
CA ALA A 89 9.21 -5.24 -2.92
C ALA A 89 9.45 -6.68 -3.39
N GLU A 90 10.10 -7.51 -2.56
CA GLU A 90 10.28 -8.93 -2.81
C GLU A 90 8.95 -9.70 -2.80
N ALA A 91 8.09 -9.44 -1.81
CA ALA A 91 6.77 -10.04 -1.71
C ALA A 91 5.88 -9.69 -2.91
N VAL A 92 5.87 -8.41 -3.33
CA VAL A 92 5.15 -7.98 -4.53
C VAL A 92 5.63 -8.73 -5.79
N ARG A 93 6.93 -8.99 -5.87
CA ARG A 93 7.54 -9.62 -7.03
C ARG A 93 7.29 -11.13 -7.07
N PHE A 94 7.35 -11.83 -5.94
CA PHE A 94 7.42 -13.29 -5.90
C PHE A 94 6.25 -13.97 -5.20
N ASP A 95 5.51 -13.28 -4.32
CA ASP A 95 4.40 -13.89 -3.59
C ASP A 95 3.09 -13.77 -4.37
N VAL A 96 2.57 -14.91 -4.80
CA VAL A 96 1.30 -15.01 -5.54
C VAL A 96 0.13 -14.41 -4.77
N ARG A 97 0.08 -14.57 -3.44
CA ARG A 97 -0.97 -13.99 -2.59
C ARG A 97 -0.99 -12.48 -2.66
N TRP A 98 0.21 -11.86 -2.67
CA TRP A 98 0.37 -10.43 -2.85
C TRP A 98 -0.11 -9.99 -4.23
N LYS A 99 0.30 -10.70 -5.28
CA LYS A 99 -0.13 -10.41 -6.65
C LYS A 99 -1.64 -10.45 -6.80
N VAL A 100 -2.31 -11.46 -6.24
CA VAL A 100 -3.77 -11.56 -6.21
C VAL A 100 -4.39 -10.38 -5.45
N ALA A 101 -3.92 -10.09 -4.24
CA ALA A 101 -4.48 -9.03 -3.40
C ALA A 101 -4.37 -7.63 -4.02
N ILE A 102 -3.25 -7.34 -4.71
CA ILE A 102 -3.01 -6.04 -5.35
C ILE A 102 -3.51 -5.95 -6.80
N GLY A 103 -4.07 -7.03 -7.35
CA GLY A 103 -4.52 -7.11 -8.75
C GLY A 103 -3.38 -6.97 -9.74
N ALA A 104 -2.24 -7.57 -9.46
CA ALA A 104 -1.12 -7.61 -10.39
C ALA A 104 -1.22 -8.80 -11.34
N SER A 105 -0.46 -8.78 -12.41
CA SER A 105 -0.25 -9.93 -13.27
C SER A 105 0.82 -10.85 -12.65
N LEU A 106 0.80 -12.14 -12.97
CA LEU A 106 1.78 -13.11 -12.44
C LEU A 106 3.22 -12.78 -12.86
N ASP A 107 3.39 -12.21 -14.03
CA ASP A 107 4.66 -11.77 -14.61
C ASP A 107 5.04 -10.33 -14.25
N ASP A 108 4.25 -9.65 -13.40
CA ASP A 108 4.57 -8.29 -12.94
C ASP A 108 5.93 -8.28 -12.22
N PRO A 109 6.90 -7.48 -12.68
CA PRO A 109 8.25 -7.46 -12.11
C PRO A 109 8.32 -6.79 -10.74
N GLY A 110 7.22 -6.22 -10.26
CA GLY A 110 7.19 -5.42 -9.02
C GLY A 110 7.77 -4.02 -9.18
N TYR A 111 8.19 -3.45 -8.07
CA TYR A 111 8.74 -2.09 -8.02
C TYR A 111 10.07 -2.05 -7.29
N ASP A 112 10.83 -0.99 -7.53
CA ASP A 112 11.98 -0.66 -6.70
C ASP A 112 11.51 -0.25 -5.28
N PRO A 113 12.19 -0.68 -4.20
CA PRO A 113 11.85 -0.28 -2.82
C PRO A 113 11.73 1.22 -2.60
N SER A 114 12.50 2.04 -3.33
CA SER A 114 12.43 3.51 -3.24
C SER A 114 11.07 4.07 -3.66
N SER A 115 10.32 3.35 -4.50
CA SER A 115 8.95 3.71 -4.89
C SER A 115 8.02 3.76 -3.67
N LEU A 116 8.21 2.86 -2.69
CA LEU A 116 7.41 2.82 -1.47
C LEU A 116 7.67 4.05 -0.58
N VAL A 117 8.94 4.44 -0.45
CA VAL A 117 9.35 5.66 0.26
C VAL A 117 8.72 6.89 -0.40
N TYR A 118 8.82 6.96 -1.72
CA TYR A 118 8.24 8.06 -2.49
C TYR A 118 6.74 8.18 -2.27
N TRP A 119 6.00 7.08 -2.37
CA TRP A 119 4.57 7.06 -2.17
C TRP A 119 4.14 7.43 -0.74
N ARG A 120 4.83 6.91 0.29
CA ARG A 120 4.55 7.28 1.69
C ARG A 120 4.75 8.78 1.92
N ASN A 121 5.85 9.34 1.43
CA ASN A 121 6.13 10.77 1.55
C ASN A 121 5.08 11.62 0.84
N ARG A 122 4.61 11.17 -0.32
CA ARG A 122 3.58 11.85 -1.09
C ARG A 122 2.23 11.82 -0.36
N ILE A 123 1.82 10.67 0.16
CA ILE A 123 0.60 10.53 0.97
C ILE A 123 0.69 11.37 2.25
N ALA A 124 1.82 11.37 2.94
CA ALA A 124 2.01 12.14 4.16
C ALA A 124 1.87 13.66 3.96
N ARG A 125 2.18 14.17 2.77
CA ARG A 125 2.06 15.60 2.39
C ARG A 125 0.71 15.95 1.78
N SER A 126 -0.18 14.98 1.57
CA SER A 126 -1.47 15.16 0.92
C SER A 126 -2.54 15.68 1.89
N GLU A 127 -3.69 16.04 1.35
CA GLU A 127 -4.86 16.46 2.15
C GLU A 127 -5.38 15.37 3.09
N ARG A 128 -5.08 14.08 2.78
CA ARG A 128 -5.57 12.92 3.54
C ARG A 128 -4.43 11.97 3.92
N PRO A 129 -3.52 12.36 4.84
CA PRO A 129 -2.33 11.58 5.19
C PRO A 129 -2.66 10.24 5.87
N HIS A 130 -3.83 10.11 6.49
CA HIS A 130 -4.23 8.91 7.25
C HIS A 130 -4.95 7.84 6.41
N ARG A 131 -5.13 8.05 5.10
CA ARG A 131 -5.92 7.14 4.23
C ARG A 131 -5.45 5.68 4.25
N ILE A 132 -4.16 5.42 4.42
CA ILE A 132 -3.64 4.05 4.54
C ILE A 132 -3.97 3.46 5.91
N SER A 133 -3.80 4.19 7.00
CA SER A 133 -4.15 3.70 8.35
C SER A 133 -5.66 3.45 8.50
N ASP A 134 -6.49 4.24 7.84
CA ASP A 134 -7.93 4.01 7.79
C ASP A 134 -8.27 2.70 7.07
N ALA A 135 -7.60 2.43 5.94
CA ALA A 135 -7.74 1.18 5.20
C ALA A 135 -7.25 -0.02 6.02
N VAL A 136 -6.07 0.07 6.65
CA VAL A 136 -5.56 -0.96 7.57
C VAL A 136 -6.58 -1.25 8.66
N SER A 137 -7.14 -0.22 9.29
CA SER A 137 -8.14 -0.36 10.35
C SER A 137 -9.41 -1.06 9.86
N LYS A 138 -9.84 -0.80 8.62
CA LYS A 138 -10.98 -1.47 7.98
C LYS A 138 -10.67 -2.94 7.72
N VAL A 139 -9.52 -3.26 7.12
CA VAL A 139 -9.08 -4.65 6.86
C VAL A 139 -9.01 -5.45 8.16
N VAL A 140 -8.42 -4.88 9.21
CA VAL A 140 -8.30 -5.55 10.53
C VAL A 140 -9.69 -5.85 11.13
N ARG A 141 -10.64 -4.92 11.03
CA ARG A 141 -12.00 -5.14 11.54
C ARG A 141 -12.72 -6.26 10.81
N GLU A 142 -12.67 -6.23 9.49
CA GLU A 142 -13.42 -7.16 8.63
C GLU A 142 -12.83 -8.57 8.66
N THR A 143 -11.49 -8.68 8.60
CA THR A 143 -10.83 -9.99 8.56
C THR A 143 -10.48 -10.54 9.94
N GLY A 144 -10.40 -9.68 10.95
CA GLY A 144 -9.96 -10.06 12.30
C GLY A 144 -8.50 -10.54 12.37
N VAL A 145 -7.67 -10.20 11.38
CA VAL A 145 -6.28 -10.70 11.21
C VAL A 145 -5.38 -10.45 12.42
N LEU A 146 -5.68 -9.45 13.25
CA LEU A 146 -4.93 -9.14 14.48
C LEU A 146 -5.63 -9.63 15.75
N LYS A 147 -6.69 -10.43 15.66
CA LYS A 147 -7.34 -11.02 16.85
C LYS A 147 -6.32 -11.90 17.60
N GLY A 148 -6.02 -11.54 18.83
CA GLY A 148 -5.05 -12.22 19.69
C GLY A 148 -3.62 -11.62 19.70
N ARG A 149 -3.27 -10.74 18.78
CA ARG A 149 -1.98 -10.04 18.79
C ARG A 149 -2.11 -8.67 19.47
N ARG A 150 -2.27 -8.64 20.80
CA ARG A 150 -2.21 -7.39 21.57
C ARG A 150 -0.78 -7.16 22.06
N ARG A 151 0.12 -6.74 21.17
CA ARG A 151 1.36 -6.08 21.58
C ARG A 151 1.13 -4.57 21.50
N ARG A 152 0.96 -3.93 22.67
CA ARG A 152 1.17 -2.48 22.78
C ARG A 152 2.68 -2.30 22.87
N ALA A 153 3.30 -1.83 21.78
CA ALA A 153 4.62 -1.24 21.89
C ALA A 153 4.44 0.13 22.59
N VAL A 154 4.72 0.17 23.89
CA VAL A 154 4.95 1.44 24.56
C VAL A 154 6.40 1.78 24.23
N ASP A 155 6.63 2.77 23.40
CA ASP A 155 7.97 3.30 23.14
C ASP A 155 8.46 3.97 24.43
N SER A 156 9.40 3.32 25.12
CA SER A 156 10.01 3.83 26.35
C SER A 156 11.01 4.96 26.07
N THR A 157 11.33 5.25 24.82
CA THR A 157 12.31 6.26 24.41
C THR A 157 11.88 7.66 24.84
N ILE A 158 10.58 7.95 24.80
CA ILE A 158 10.02 9.26 25.24
C ILE A 158 10.18 9.48 26.74
N LEU A 159 10.18 8.42 27.55
CA LEU A 159 10.35 8.53 29.01
C LEU A 159 11.80 8.78 29.41
N ALA A 160 12.78 8.24 28.67
CA ALA A 160 14.18 8.48 28.91
C ALA A 160 14.57 9.94 28.64
N ASP A 161 14.03 10.55 27.58
CA ASP A 161 14.28 11.94 27.22
C ASP A 161 13.63 12.93 28.21
N ALA A 162 12.47 12.57 28.75
CA ALA A 162 11.78 13.41 29.76
C ALA A 162 12.47 13.39 31.14
N VAL A 163 13.24 12.35 31.44
CA VAL A 163 13.99 12.21 32.70
C VAL A 163 15.38 12.87 32.59
N ALA A 164 16.00 12.86 31.41
CA ALA A 164 17.34 13.44 31.18
C ALA A 164 17.37 14.97 31.27
N THR A 165 16.22 15.66 31.16
CA THR A 165 16.14 17.13 31.22
C THR A 165 15.91 17.69 32.64
N ARG A 166 15.97 16.85 33.69
CA ARG A 166 15.84 17.31 35.09
C ARG A 166 17.08 16.97 35.93
N THR A 167 18.22 17.52 35.55
CA THR A 167 19.35 17.62 36.48
C THR A 167 19.68 19.09 36.66
N PRO A 168 19.72 19.59 37.93
CA PRO A 168 19.97 20.99 38.24
C PRO A 168 21.42 21.44 37.93
#